data_36cf7ad6d03bb62a3a4a80f29e63f03d
#
_entry.id   36cf7ad6d03bb62a3a4a80f29e63f03d
#
_cell.length_a   1.000
_cell.length_b   1.000
_cell.length_c   1.000
_cell.angle_alpha   90.00
_cell.angle_beta   90.00
_cell.angle_gamma   90.00
#
_symmetry.space_group_name_H-M   'P 1'
#
loop_
_entity.id
_entity.type
_entity.pdbx_description
1 polymer ?
#
loop_
_entity_poly.entity_id
_entity_poly.type
_entity_poly.pdbx_seq_one_letter_code
_entity_poly.pdbx_strand_id
1 'polypeptide(L)'
;QSGGDVLDTMGTPMKFTRNAEIFGEDEPANYIYKVVSGAVRICKLMSDGRRQIGAFYLPGDLFGLESDALHDFSAEAIGDCTVRAVKRSAILAEAAFQTRMVNQLWAQTMAHLQRAQHHILLLGRKNAQERIAAFLLDMAARLSRSGDMELPMPRQDIADYLGLTIETVSRTLTQLERAGLLGIPATR
;
A
#
# COMPACT_ATOMS: atom_id res chain seq x y z
N GLN A 1 28.62 -0.45 0.14
CA GLN A 1 28.22 0.14 1.45
C GLN A 1 26.72 0.38 1.38
N SER A 2 25.94 -0.49 1.98
CA SER A 2 24.52 -0.32 2.16
C SER A 2 24.30 0.80 3.19
N GLY A 3 24.26 2.03 2.70
CA GLY A 3 23.89 3.16 3.52
C GLY A 3 22.43 3.01 3.94
N GLY A 4 22.17 2.74 5.21
CA GLY A 4 20.83 2.63 5.78
C GLY A 4 19.93 3.80 5.37
N ASP A 5 18.63 3.52 5.29
CA ASP A 5 17.62 4.53 5.06
C ASP A 5 17.66 5.55 6.21
N VAL A 6 17.79 6.84 5.91
CA VAL A 6 17.83 7.90 6.93
C VAL A 6 16.57 7.84 7.82
N LEU A 7 15.42 7.50 7.24
CA LEU A 7 14.17 7.36 7.96
C LEU A 7 14.16 6.18 8.95
N ASP A 8 15.04 5.19 8.78
CA ASP A 8 15.15 4.07 9.74
C ASP A 8 15.73 4.49 11.09
N THR A 9 16.46 5.60 11.11
CA THR A 9 17.04 6.18 12.34
C THR A 9 16.16 7.26 12.97
N MET A 10 15.13 7.73 12.27
CA MET A 10 14.23 8.79 12.72
C MET A 10 12.89 8.22 13.20
N GLY A 11 12.23 8.96 14.08
CA GLY A 11 10.85 8.67 14.51
C GLY A 11 10.72 7.50 15.46
N THR A 12 9.46 7.16 15.76
CA THR A 12 9.09 6.17 16.77
C THR A 12 8.40 4.98 16.11
N PRO A 13 8.81 3.73 16.40
CA PRO A 13 8.09 2.55 15.95
C PRO A 13 6.75 2.43 16.68
N MET A 14 5.69 2.16 15.94
CA MET A 14 4.32 1.94 16.44
C MET A 14 3.82 0.61 15.91
N LYS A 15 3.16 -0.16 16.78
CA LYS A 15 2.58 -1.46 16.43
C LYS A 15 1.07 -1.34 16.34
N PHE A 16 0.51 -1.95 15.31
CA PHE A 16 -0.92 -1.99 15.05
C PHE A 16 -1.36 -3.43 14.83
N THR A 17 -2.50 -3.78 15.39
CA THR A 17 -3.16 -5.06 15.14
C THR A 17 -4.00 -4.98 13.88
N ARG A 18 -4.44 -6.13 13.39
CA ARG A 18 -5.29 -6.21 12.19
C ARG A 18 -6.49 -5.28 12.27
N ASN A 19 -6.71 -4.51 11.20
CA ASN A 19 -7.76 -3.50 11.02
C ASN A 19 -7.70 -2.30 11.98
N ALA A 20 -6.62 -2.15 12.74
CA ALA A 20 -6.43 -0.94 13.52
C ALA A 20 -6.14 0.25 12.60
N GLU A 21 -6.76 1.38 12.89
CA GLU A 21 -6.54 2.65 12.21
C GLU A 21 -5.21 3.26 12.67
N ILE A 22 -4.42 3.72 11.68
CA ILE A 22 -3.14 4.41 11.90
C ILE A 22 -3.36 5.92 11.93
N PHE A 23 -4.21 6.40 11.03
CA PHE A 23 -4.80 7.74 11.01
C PHE A 23 -6.11 7.72 10.23
N GLY A 24 -7.02 8.62 10.56
CA GLY A 24 -8.32 8.79 9.92
C GLY A 24 -8.32 9.87 8.83
N GLU A 25 -9.27 9.79 7.90
CA GLU A 25 -9.61 10.89 6.99
C GLU A 25 -9.93 12.14 7.80
N ASP A 26 -9.55 13.32 7.31
CA ASP A 26 -9.70 14.63 7.95
C ASP A 26 -8.89 14.83 9.25
N GLU A 27 -8.06 13.88 9.66
CA GLU A 27 -7.12 14.07 10.77
C GLU A 27 -5.89 14.89 10.34
N PRO A 28 -5.23 15.60 11.29
CA PRO A 28 -4.04 16.40 10.98
C PRO A 28 -2.88 15.55 10.46
N ALA A 29 -2.41 15.84 9.25
CA ALA A 29 -1.33 15.13 8.58
C ALA A 29 0.05 15.59 9.09
N ASN A 30 0.33 15.38 10.38
CA ASN A 30 1.55 15.81 11.06
C ASN A 30 2.74 14.85 10.91
N TYR A 31 2.49 13.62 10.44
CA TYR A 31 3.49 12.57 10.35
C TYR A 31 3.58 12.00 8.93
N ILE A 32 4.76 11.51 8.60
CA ILE A 32 5.00 10.59 7.50
C ILE A 32 5.33 9.23 8.13
N TYR A 33 4.85 8.17 7.51
CA TYR A 33 4.99 6.82 8.03
C TYR A 33 5.79 5.95 7.08
N LYS A 34 6.62 5.07 7.63
CA LYS A 34 7.32 4.01 6.90
C LYS A 34 6.85 2.66 7.40
N VAL A 35 6.46 1.77 6.49
CA VAL A 35 6.14 0.39 6.86
C VAL A 35 7.44 -0.34 7.19
N VAL A 36 7.56 -0.88 8.39
CA VAL A 36 8.69 -1.69 8.84
C VAL A 36 8.39 -3.18 8.63
N SER A 37 7.19 -3.62 9.00
CA SER A 37 6.72 -5.00 8.80
C SER A 37 5.20 -5.04 8.66
N GLY A 38 4.67 -6.09 8.06
CA GLY A 38 3.24 -6.20 7.76
C GLY A 38 2.85 -5.41 6.52
N ALA A 39 1.60 -4.98 6.43
CA ALA A 39 1.08 -4.20 5.31
C ALA A 39 0.00 -3.21 5.77
N VAL A 40 -0.11 -2.09 5.05
CA VAL A 40 -1.07 -1.01 5.30
C VAL A 40 -1.89 -0.77 4.03
N ARG A 41 -3.16 -0.46 4.19
CA ARG A 41 -4.04 0.04 3.12
C ARG A 41 -4.45 1.47 3.41
N ILE A 42 -4.55 2.31 2.38
CA ILE A 42 -5.30 3.56 2.46
C ILE A 42 -6.65 3.37 1.80
N CYS A 43 -7.69 3.87 2.44
CA CYS A 43 -9.05 3.71 1.98
C CYS A 43 -9.90 4.94 2.28
N LYS A 44 -10.96 5.08 1.49
CA LYS A 44 -12.01 6.08 1.67
C LYS A 44 -13.35 5.39 1.69
N LEU A 45 -14.19 5.74 2.65
CA LEU A 45 -15.56 5.30 2.69
C LEU A 45 -16.41 6.28 1.88
N MET A 46 -17.04 5.77 0.84
CA MET A 46 -17.90 6.57 -0.01
C MET A 46 -19.26 6.82 0.67
N SER A 47 -19.95 7.89 0.25
CA SER A 47 -21.27 8.26 0.83
C SER A 47 -22.35 7.18 0.71
N ASP A 48 -22.19 6.23 -0.21
CA ASP A 48 -23.10 5.08 -0.41
C ASP A 48 -22.72 3.85 0.42
N GLY A 49 -21.71 3.98 1.30
CA GLY A 49 -21.21 2.92 2.17
C GLY A 49 -20.19 1.97 1.52
N ARG A 50 -19.86 2.14 0.24
CA ARG A 50 -18.79 1.37 -0.41
C ARG A 50 -17.44 1.89 0.06
N ARG A 51 -16.50 0.98 0.29
CA ARG A 51 -15.10 1.30 0.55
C ARG A 51 -14.30 1.25 -0.74
N GLN A 52 -13.51 2.27 -1.01
CA GLN A 52 -12.51 2.26 -2.06
C GLN A 52 -11.11 2.21 -1.42
N ILE A 53 -10.31 1.25 -1.81
CA ILE A 53 -8.89 1.22 -1.44
C ILE A 53 -8.11 1.94 -2.53
N GLY A 54 -7.29 2.93 -2.13
CA GLY A 54 -6.48 3.73 -3.02
C GLY A 54 -5.09 3.12 -3.27
N ALA A 55 -4.49 2.52 -2.24
CA ALA A 55 -3.17 1.88 -2.34
C ALA A 55 -2.92 0.86 -1.24
N PHE A 56 -1.94 -0.03 -1.50
CA PHE A 56 -1.31 -0.90 -0.52
C PHE A 56 0.15 -0.51 -0.32
N TYR A 57 0.56 -0.41 0.93
CA TYR A 57 1.93 -0.12 1.34
C TYR A 57 2.54 -1.35 2.01
N LEU A 58 3.74 -1.72 1.55
CA LEU A 58 4.49 -2.89 1.95
C LEU A 58 5.78 -2.48 2.68
N PRO A 59 6.52 -3.38 3.32
CA PRO A 59 7.75 -3.04 4.02
C PRO A 59 8.72 -2.24 3.14
N GLY A 60 9.14 -1.08 3.65
CA GLY A 60 9.98 -0.10 2.95
C GLY A 60 9.22 1.05 2.28
N ASP A 61 7.91 0.92 2.04
CA ASP A 61 7.10 2.01 1.49
C ASP A 61 6.86 3.11 2.52
N LEU A 62 6.76 4.35 2.02
CA LEU A 62 6.32 5.52 2.78
C LEU A 62 4.85 5.81 2.49
N PHE A 63 4.12 6.35 3.47
CA PHE A 63 2.76 6.84 3.30
C PHE A 63 2.49 8.04 4.21
N GLY A 64 1.34 8.71 4.03
CA GLY A 64 1.10 9.99 4.70
C GLY A 64 1.89 11.13 4.04
N LEU A 65 2.07 11.10 2.70
CA LEU A 65 2.85 12.07 1.93
C LEU A 65 1.98 13.19 1.33
N GLU A 66 0.77 13.38 1.85
CA GLU A 66 -0.14 14.43 1.39
C GLU A 66 0.51 15.81 1.55
N SER A 67 0.23 16.74 0.63
CA SER A 67 0.68 18.12 0.71
C SER A 67 -0.14 18.96 1.69
N ASP A 68 -1.38 18.55 1.93
CA ASP A 68 -2.34 19.29 2.72
C ASP A 68 -2.16 19.07 4.23
N ALA A 69 -2.85 19.90 5.01
CA ALA A 69 -2.78 19.85 6.47
C ALA A 69 -3.54 18.66 7.07
N LEU A 70 -4.48 18.08 6.32
CA LEU A 70 -5.32 16.95 6.72
C LEU A 70 -5.08 15.76 5.79
N HIS A 71 -5.37 14.57 6.29
CA HIS A 71 -5.34 13.34 5.49
C HIS A 71 -6.59 13.23 4.60
N ASP A 72 -6.40 12.95 3.30
CA ASP A 72 -7.50 12.72 2.34
C ASP A 72 -8.13 11.33 2.44
N PHE A 73 -7.44 10.38 3.08
CA PHE A 73 -7.82 8.98 3.24
C PHE A 73 -7.51 8.51 4.65
N SER A 74 -8.22 7.47 5.11
CA SER A 74 -7.81 6.71 6.29
C SER A 74 -6.73 5.70 5.94
N ALA A 75 -5.81 5.44 6.88
CA ALA A 75 -4.81 4.38 6.78
C ALA A 75 -5.05 3.31 7.85
N GLU A 76 -5.09 2.04 7.43
CA GLU A 76 -5.39 0.90 8.30
C GLU A 76 -4.38 -0.23 8.12
N ALA A 77 -4.07 -0.91 9.21
CA ALA A 77 -3.26 -2.13 9.22
C ALA A 77 -4.04 -3.31 8.62
N ILE A 78 -3.50 -4.02 7.64
CA ILE A 78 -4.16 -5.20 7.05
C ILE A 78 -4.05 -6.41 7.97
N GLY A 79 -2.91 -6.61 8.58
CA GLY A 79 -2.61 -7.59 9.61
C GLY A 79 -1.82 -6.94 10.73
N ASP A 80 -1.18 -7.72 11.57
CA ASP A 80 -0.23 -7.17 12.53
C ASP A 80 0.89 -6.48 11.78
N CYS A 81 1.07 -5.18 12.02
CA CYS A 81 2.10 -4.41 11.37
C CYS A 81 2.85 -3.50 12.33
N THR A 82 4.05 -3.15 11.92
CA THR A 82 4.86 -2.11 12.57
C THR A 82 5.13 -1.02 11.56
N VAL A 83 4.82 0.22 11.93
CA VAL A 83 5.18 1.40 11.15
C VAL A 83 6.09 2.29 11.97
N ARG A 84 6.91 3.09 11.31
CA ARG A 84 7.71 4.14 11.94
C ARG A 84 7.08 5.48 11.61
N ALA A 85 6.63 6.21 12.63
CA ALA A 85 6.06 7.54 12.49
C ALA A 85 7.15 8.61 12.68
N VAL A 86 7.31 9.50 11.71
CA VAL A 86 8.28 10.60 11.72
C VAL A 86 7.52 11.91 11.53
N LYS A 87 7.76 12.88 12.41
CA LYS A 87 7.13 14.21 12.26
C LYS A 87 7.55 14.85 10.94
N ARG A 88 6.60 15.39 10.18
CA ARG A 88 6.87 16.13 8.93
C ARG A 88 7.87 17.26 9.14
N SER A 89 7.75 18.02 10.23
CA SER A 89 8.68 19.11 10.55
C SER A 89 10.11 18.63 10.73
N ALA A 90 10.32 17.45 11.32
CA ALA A 90 11.64 16.87 11.47
C ALA A 90 12.24 16.43 10.12
N ILE A 91 11.41 15.85 9.24
CA ILE A 91 11.83 15.47 7.89
C ILE A 91 12.21 16.70 7.07
N LEU A 92 11.42 17.77 7.12
CA LEU A 92 11.70 19.01 6.40
C LEU A 92 12.99 19.70 6.92
N ALA A 93 13.20 19.70 8.24
CA ALA A 93 14.42 20.22 8.83
C ALA A 93 15.65 19.44 8.37
N GLU A 94 15.59 18.11 8.39
CA GLU A 94 16.70 17.25 7.96
C GLU A 94 16.95 17.33 6.45
N ALA A 95 15.88 17.36 5.64
CA ALA A 95 15.96 17.49 4.19
C ALA A 95 16.64 18.79 3.74
N ALA A 96 16.56 19.87 4.53
CA ALA A 96 17.25 21.12 4.24
C ALA A 96 18.79 20.98 4.25
N PHE A 97 19.33 19.97 4.93
CA PHE A 97 20.77 19.74 5.07
C PHE A 97 21.27 18.45 4.41
N GLN A 98 20.38 17.53 4.04
CA GLN A 98 20.75 16.22 3.49
C GLN A 98 20.13 15.94 2.13
N THR A 99 20.87 16.18 1.06
CA THR A 99 20.48 15.86 -0.33
C THR A 99 20.02 14.40 -0.50
N ARG A 100 20.61 13.47 0.26
CA ARG A 100 20.26 12.05 0.21
C ARG A 100 18.80 11.82 0.64
N MET A 101 18.32 12.49 1.71
CA MET A 101 16.94 12.40 2.16
C MET A 101 15.97 12.95 1.11
N VAL A 102 16.31 14.10 0.51
CA VAL A 102 15.51 14.69 -0.58
C VAL A 102 15.37 13.72 -1.74
N ASN A 103 16.47 13.14 -2.21
CA ASN A 103 16.46 12.17 -3.30
C ASN A 103 15.64 10.92 -2.97
N GLN A 104 15.68 10.46 -1.74
CA GLN A 104 14.93 9.29 -1.29
C GLN A 104 13.42 9.59 -1.24
N LEU A 105 13.00 10.72 -0.66
CA LEU A 105 11.61 11.16 -0.65
C LEU A 105 11.10 11.35 -2.08
N TRP A 106 11.88 11.97 -2.95
CA TRP A 106 11.56 12.15 -4.36
C TRP A 106 11.32 10.81 -5.07
N ALA A 107 12.25 9.87 -4.92
CA ALA A 107 12.13 8.54 -5.53
C ALA A 107 10.87 7.80 -5.06
N GLN A 108 10.56 7.85 -3.77
CA GLN A 108 9.35 7.26 -3.21
C GLN A 108 8.08 7.94 -3.74
N THR A 109 8.05 9.28 -3.77
CA THR A 109 6.90 10.04 -4.31
C THR A 109 6.68 9.72 -5.78
N MET A 110 7.73 9.65 -6.59
CA MET A 110 7.61 9.29 -8.01
C MET A 110 7.11 7.85 -8.20
N ALA A 111 7.57 6.91 -7.39
CA ALA A 111 7.07 5.54 -7.42
C ALA A 111 5.57 5.47 -7.04
N HIS A 112 5.14 6.26 -6.05
CA HIS A 112 3.71 6.35 -5.69
C HIS A 112 2.87 6.94 -6.81
N LEU A 113 3.31 8.04 -7.42
CA LEU A 113 2.63 8.66 -8.54
C LEU A 113 2.49 7.69 -9.72
N GLN A 114 3.55 6.97 -10.05
CA GLN A 114 3.54 5.96 -11.12
C GLN A 114 2.53 4.84 -10.82
N ARG A 115 2.50 4.32 -9.59
CA ARG A 115 1.51 3.30 -9.18
C ARG A 115 0.07 3.83 -9.26
N ALA A 116 -0.17 5.07 -8.82
CA ALA A 116 -1.48 5.71 -8.91
C ALA A 116 -1.93 5.87 -10.36
N GLN A 117 -1.05 6.30 -11.27
CA GLN A 117 -1.34 6.41 -12.71
C GLN A 117 -1.66 5.04 -13.33
N HIS A 118 -0.90 4.00 -12.99
CA HIS A 118 -1.19 2.63 -13.43
C HIS A 118 -2.53 2.14 -12.91
N HIS A 119 -2.88 2.43 -11.65
CA HIS A 119 -4.16 2.07 -11.05
C HIS A 119 -5.33 2.78 -11.74
N ILE A 120 -5.22 4.05 -12.09
CA ILE A 120 -6.23 4.78 -12.87
C ILE A 120 -6.48 4.10 -14.24
N LEU A 121 -5.40 3.77 -14.96
CA LEU A 121 -5.52 3.07 -16.26
C LEU A 121 -6.14 1.69 -16.10
N LEU A 122 -5.80 0.98 -15.02
CA LEU A 122 -6.33 -0.33 -14.70
C LEU A 122 -7.85 -0.26 -14.49
N LEU A 123 -8.32 0.68 -13.67
CA LEU A 123 -9.75 0.86 -13.39
C LEU A 123 -10.53 1.37 -14.62
N GLY A 124 -9.93 2.23 -15.42
CA GLY A 124 -10.62 2.90 -16.53
C GLY A 124 -10.71 2.09 -17.83
N ARG A 125 -9.81 1.14 -18.07
CA ARG A 125 -9.67 0.52 -19.41
C ARG A 125 -9.63 -1.01 -19.41
N LYS A 126 -9.36 -1.67 -18.28
CA LYS A 126 -9.19 -3.12 -18.22
C LYS A 126 -10.47 -3.81 -17.73
N ASN A 127 -10.73 -5.01 -18.28
CA ASN A 127 -11.78 -5.90 -17.76
C ASN A 127 -11.35 -6.55 -16.42
N ALA A 128 -12.27 -7.27 -15.76
CA ALA A 128 -12.02 -7.84 -14.43
C ALA A 128 -10.82 -8.80 -14.41
N GLN A 129 -10.66 -9.64 -15.40
CA GLN A 129 -9.56 -10.61 -15.50
C GLN A 129 -8.21 -9.89 -15.70
N GLU A 130 -8.17 -8.89 -16.56
CA GLU A 130 -6.99 -8.07 -16.81
C GLU A 130 -6.59 -7.23 -15.57
N ARG A 131 -7.58 -6.75 -14.78
CA ARG A 131 -7.33 -6.02 -13.53
C ARG A 131 -6.67 -6.94 -12.51
N ILE A 132 -7.20 -8.14 -12.32
CA ILE A 132 -6.65 -9.11 -11.37
C ILE A 132 -5.26 -9.57 -11.82
N ALA A 133 -5.05 -9.88 -13.08
CA ALA A 133 -3.74 -10.27 -13.59
C ALA A 133 -2.69 -9.17 -13.39
N ALA A 134 -3.03 -7.92 -13.72
CA ALA A 134 -2.14 -6.79 -13.52
C ALA A 134 -1.80 -6.55 -12.03
N PHE A 135 -2.80 -6.68 -11.14
CA PHE A 135 -2.59 -6.60 -9.70
C PHE A 135 -1.63 -7.69 -9.19
N LEU A 136 -1.84 -8.94 -9.62
CA LEU A 136 -0.98 -10.07 -9.22
C LEU A 136 0.46 -9.89 -9.72
N LEU A 137 0.66 -9.39 -10.93
CA LEU A 137 1.99 -9.09 -11.48
C LEU A 137 2.70 -7.98 -10.69
N ASP A 138 1.98 -6.91 -10.32
CA ASP A 138 2.53 -5.84 -9.47
C ASP A 138 2.91 -6.37 -8.09
N MET A 139 2.04 -7.16 -7.45
CA MET A 139 2.34 -7.78 -6.15
C MET A 139 3.50 -8.76 -6.24
N ALA A 140 3.59 -9.56 -7.29
CA ALA A 140 4.72 -10.47 -7.50
C ALA A 140 6.05 -9.71 -7.62
N ALA A 141 6.08 -8.61 -8.37
CA ALA A 141 7.27 -7.77 -8.48
C ALA A 141 7.72 -7.15 -7.15
N ARG A 142 6.77 -6.89 -6.22
CA ARG A 142 7.03 -6.24 -4.93
C ARG A 142 7.30 -7.24 -3.78
N LEU A 143 6.70 -8.41 -3.80
CA LEU A 143 6.70 -9.38 -2.69
C LEU A 143 7.53 -10.63 -2.97
N SER A 144 7.62 -11.07 -4.24
CA SER A 144 8.25 -12.35 -4.56
C SER A 144 9.79 -12.26 -4.45
N ARG A 145 10.36 -13.18 -3.66
CA ARG A 145 11.82 -13.39 -3.58
C ARG A 145 12.27 -14.70 -4.24
N SER A 146 11.34 -15.63 -4.49
CA SER A 146 11.64 -17.01 -4.94
C SER A 146 10.59 -17.62 -5.86
N GLY A 147 9.68 -16.80 -6.41
CA GLY A 147 8.58 -17.29 -7.26
C GLY A 147 7.26 -17.48 -6.52
N ASP A 148 7.29 -17.76 -5.22
CA ASP A 148 6.11 -17.81 -4.38
C ASP A 148 5.80 -16.44 -3.78
N MET A 149 4.51 -16.12 -3.66
CA MET A 149 4.03 -14.83 -3.16
C MET A 149 2.89 -15.06 -2.17
N GLU A 150 3.05 -14.56 -0.96
CA GLU A 150 1.97 -14.48 0.01
C GLU A 150 1.35 -13.07 -0.04
N LEU A 151 0.06 -12.99 -0.38
CA LEU A 151 -0.68 -11.73 -0.39
C LEU A 151 -1.13 -11.39 1.03
N PRO A 152 -0.69 -10.25 1.60
CA PRO A 152 -1.09 -9.89 2.97
C PRO A 152 -2.54 -9.43 3.06
N MET A 153 -3.17 -9.08 1.92
CA MET A 153 -4.53 -8.55 1.88
C MET A 153 -5.57 -9.65 1.60
N PRO A 154 -6.76 -9.58 2.24
CA PRO A 154 -7.86 -10.48 1.95
C PRO A 154 -8.49 -10.19 0.58
N ARG A 155 -9.25 -11.14 0.03
CA ARG A 155 -9.94 -11.00 -1.27
C ARG A 155 -10.90 -9.79 -1.32
N GLN A 156 -11.50 -9.42 -0.19
CA GLN A 156 -12.34 -8.23 -0.11
C GLN A 156 -11.54 -6.96 -0.39
N ASP A 157 -10.35 -6.83 0.19
CA ASP A 157 -9.49 -5.66 -0.05
C ASP A 157 -9.02 -5.59 -1.52
N ILE A 158 -8.77 -6.75 -2.13
CA ILE A 158 -8.45 -6.82 -3.57
C ILE A 158 -9.65 -6.34 -4.40
N ALA A 159 -10.86 -6.75 -4.02
CA ALA A 159 -12.09 -6.31 -4.69
C ALA A 159 -12.29 -4.80 -4.56
N ASP A 160 -12.16 -4.25 -3.34
CA ASP A 160 -12.28 -2.83 -3.06
C ASP A 160 -11.21 -1.98 -3.77
N TYR A 161 -10.00 -2.54 -3.95
CA TYR A 161 -8.92 -1.89 -4.72
C TYR A 161 -9.20 -1.89 -6.22
N LEU A 162 -9.70 -3.01 -6.77
CA LEU A 162 -9.91 -3.18 -8.20
C LEU A 162 -11.28 -2.69 -8.71
N GLY A 163 -12.15 -2.20 -7.83
CA GLY A 163 -13.52 -1.82 -8.18
C GLY A 163 -14.34 -3.04 -8.68
N LEU A 164 -14.17 -4.17 -8.01
CA LEU A 164 -14.83 -5.45 -8.33
C LEU A 164 -15.62 -5.95 -7.12
N THR A 165 -16.43 -7.00 -7.31
CA THR A 165 -17.01 -7.74 -6.18
C THR A 165 -16.08 -8.88 -5.75
N ILE A 166 -16.20 -9.31 -4.49
CA ILE A 166 -15.42 -10.43 -3.95
C ILE A 166 -15.67 -11.74 -4.71
N GLU A 167 -16.91 -11.94 -5.22
CA GLU A 167 -17.30 -13.08 -6.03
C GLU A 167 -16.55 -13.06 -7.36
N THR A 168 -16.42 -11.88 -7.98
CA THR A 168 -15.68 -11.72 -9.23
C THR A 168 -14.20 -12.00 -9.04
N VAL A 169 -13.60 -11.48 -7.96
CA VAL A 169 -12.20 -11.79 -7.60
C VAL A 169 -12.02 -13.28 -7.39
N SER A 170 -12.87 -13.92 -6.56
CA SER A 170 -12.76 -15.33 -6.24
C SER A 170 -12.91 -16.23 -7.48
N ARG A 171 -13.91 -15.96 -8.33
CA ARG A 171 -14.13 -16.70 -9.57
C ARG A 171 -12.96 -16.56 -10.54
N THR A 172 -12.42 -15.35 -10.70
CA THR A 172 -11.30 -15.11 -11.62
C THR A 172 -10.02 -15.79 -11.14
N LEU A 173 -9.72 -15.74 -9.83
CA LEU A 173 -8.57 -16.46 -9.28
C LEU A 173 -8.68 -17.96 -9.53
N THR A 174 -9.86 -18.56 -9.32
CA THR A 174 -10.11 -19.97 -9.63
C THR A 174 -9.94 -20.29 -11.12
N GLN A 175 -10.35 -19.39 -12.01
CA GLN A 175 -10.15 -19.56 -13.45
C GLN A 175 -8.65 -19.54 -13.83
N LEU A 176 -7.87 -18.61 -13.26
CA LEU A 176 -6.43 -18.52 -13.50
C LEU A 176 -5.70 -19.75 -12.95
N GLU A 177 -6.13 -20.29 -11.81
CA GLU A 177 -5.60 -21.52 -11.22
C GLU A 177 -5.89 -22.72 -12.13
N ARG A 178 -7.13 -22.89 -12.60
CA ARG A 178 -7.52 -23.97 -13.52
C ARG A 178 -6.78 -23.89 -14.86
N ALA A 179 -6.44 -22.70 -15.31
CA ALA A 179 -5.63 -22.48 -16.53
C ALA A 179 -4.13 -22.74 -16.30
N GLY A 180 -3.70 -23.11 -15.09
CA GLY A 180 -2.30 -23.36 -14.74
C GLY A 180 -1.43 -22.11 -14.67
N LEU A 181 -2.04 -20.92 -14.60
CA LEU A 181 -1.33 -19.63 -14.53
C LEU A 181 -1.01 -19.24 -13.09
N LEU A 182 -1.69 -19.82 -12.10
CA LEU A 182 -1.46 -19.63 -10.66
C LEU A 182 -1.47 -20.98 -9.97
N GLY A 183 -0.61 -21.14 -8.96
CA GLY A 183 -0.72 -22.18 -7.96
C GLY A 183 -1.25 -21.56 -6.66
N ILE A 184 -2.48 -21.89 -6.25
CA ILE A 184 -3.02 -21.45 -4.96
C ILE A 184 -2.95 -22.63 -4.00
N PRO A 185 -2.10 -22.55 -2.93
CA PRO A 185 -2.04 -23.65 -1.96
C PRO A 185 -3.42 -23.84 -1.34
N ALA A 186 -3.82 -25.10 -1.19
CA ALA A 186 -5.05 -25.42 -0.46
C ALA A 186 -4.95 -24.87 0.96
N THR A 187 -5.92 -24.04 1.34
CA THR A 187 -6.01 -23.50 2.70
C THR A 187 -6.19 -24.69 3.66
N ARG A 188 -5.23 -24.90 4.57
CA ARG A 188 -5.35 -25.85 5.68
C ARG A 188 -6.24 -25.30 6.77
#